data_eecf7f6fe33125caf0a13f40aa2aacc7
#
_entry.id   eecf7f6fe33125caf0a13f40aa2aacc7
#
_cell.length_a   1.000
_cell.length_b   1.000
_cell.length_c   1.000
_cell.angle_alpha   90.00
_cell.angle_beta   90.00
_cell.angle_gamma   90.00
#
_symmetry.space_group_name_H-M   'P 1'
#
loop_
_entity.id
_entity.type
_entity.pdbx_description
1 polymer ?
#
loop_
_entity_poly.entity_id
_entity_poly.type
_entity_poly.pdbx_seq_one_letter_code
_entity_poly.pdbx_strand_id
1 'polypeptide(L)'
;MREAAKQETREALLDAGLEVFAKEGLDAPSLDAICARAGLTRGAFYVHFQAREGFIVAVMQKATQGFLDTVLLGTEGGFDLELAIAAFATMSSSTRFGSFGQIPPHQFLAACARSRELRRYYTSFLEEARARVTRAVRAGQEAGRLRADVDSKAAANLILAAALGVEMMGELHFPVDLPGGAAALLTLLRAK
;
A
#
# COMPACT_ATOMS: atom_id res chain seq x y z
N MET A 1 14.73 11.49 -26.47
CA MET A 1 16.00 11.27 -25.76
C MET A 1 16.10 12.03 -24.42
N ARG A 2 15.93 13.36 -24.36
CA ARG A 2 16.03 14.14 -23.10
C ARG A 2 14.99 13.74 -22.04
N GLU A 3 13.74 13.52 -22.42
CA GLU A 3 12.66 13.17 -21.49
C GLU A 3 12.84 11.74 -20.94
N ALA A 4 13.28 10.80 -21.76
CA ALA A 4 13.59 9.44 -21.31
C ALA A 4 14.71 9.43 -20.23
N ALA A 5 15.82 10.15 -20.48
CA ALA A 5 16.92 10.27 -19.51
C ALA A 5 16.49 10.98 -18.22
N LYS A 6 15.57 11.95 -18.30
CA LYS A 6 14.98 12.60 -17.12
C LYS A 6 14.13 11.63 -16.32
N GLN A 7 13.31 10.82 -16.98
CA GLN A 7 12.52 9.80 -16.31
C GLN A 7 13.38 8.72 -15.66
N GLU A 8 14.44 8.24 -16.34
CA GLU A 8 15.41 7.29 -15.77
C GLU A 8 16.05 7.83 -14.48
N THR A 9 16.48 9.09 -14.51
CA THR A 9 17.05 9.76 -13.32
C THR A 9 16.05 9.83 -12.17
N ARG A 10 14.78 10.15 -12.49
CA ARG A 10 13.70 10.19 -11.49
C ARG A 10 13.44 8.81 -10.88
N GLU A 11 13.36 7.77 -11.70
CA GLU A 11 13.17 6.40 -11.23
C GLU A 11 14.34 5.91 -10.36
N ALA A 12 15.58 6.19 -10.76
CA ALA A 12 16.75 5.86 -9.95
C ALA A 12 16.72 6.51 -8.56
N LEU A 13 16.26 7.76 -8.46
CA LEU A 13 16.05 8.42 -7.17
C LEU A 13 14.97 7.74 -6.33
N LEU A 14 13.84 7.36 -6.94
CA LEU A 14 12.73 6.70 -6.25
C LEU A 14 13.14 5.31 -5.75
N ASP A 15 13.88 4.54 -6.55
CA ASP A 15 14.38 3.22 -6.16
C ASP A 15 15.38 3.32 -5.00
N ALA A 16 16.33 4.27 -5.10
CA ALA A 16 17.24 4.55 -4.00
C ALA A 16 16.51 4.98 -2.72
N GLY A 17 15.45 5.81 -2.86
CA GLY A 17 14.59 6.23 -1.76
C GLY A 17 13.89 5.04 -1.09
N LEU A 18 13.31 4.15 -1.87
CA LEU A 18 12.67 2.93 -1.36
C LEU A 18 13.65 2.09 -0.54
N GLU A 19 14.83 1.81 -1.09
CA GLU A 19 15.84 1.01 -0.40
C GLU A 19 16.33 1.64 0.91
N VAL A 20 16.59 2.94 0.88
CA VAL A 20 17.13 3.67 2.04
C VAL A 20 16.05 3.81 3.11
N PHE A 21 14.81 4.17 2.73
CA PHE A 21 13.70 4.27 3.67
C PHE A 21 13.30 2.92 4.28
N ALA A 22 13.41 1.84 3.54
CA ALA A 22 13.19 0.50 4.07
C ALA A 22 14.17 0.10 5.18
N LYS A 23 15.42 0.54 5.07
CA LYS A 23 16.50 0.20 6.02
C LYS A 23 16.55 1.15 7.21
N GLU A 24 16.39 2.44 6.97
CA GLU A 24 16.70 3.50 7.93
C GLU A 24 15.45 4.27 8.39
N GLY A 25 14.32 4.02 7.76
CA GLY A 25 13.06 4.73 8.01
C GLY A 25 12.94 6.04 7.22
N LEU A 26 11.74 6.65 7.30
CA LEU A 26 11.41 7.84 6.51
C LEU A 26 12.12 9.11 6.98
N ASP A 27 12.54 9.18 8.23
CA ASP A 27 13.07 10.41 8.84
C ASP A 27 14.60 10.48 8.85
N ALA A 28 15.26 9.35 9.06
CA ALA A 28 16.71 9.31 9.29
C ALA A 28 17.58 9.66 8.06
N PRO A 29 17.28 9.18 6.84
CA PRO A 29 18.17 9.36 5.70
C PRO A 29 18.28 10.82 5.28
N SER A 30 19.51 11.31 5.06
CA SER A 30 19.75 12.61 4.44
C SER A 30 19.51 12.57 2.92
N LEU A 31 19.27 13.73 2.30
CA LEU A 31 19.23 13.83 0.84
C LEU A 31 20.55 13.39 0.19
N ASP A 32 21.67 13.64 0.86
CA ASP A 32 22.99 13.22 0.37
C ASP A 32 23.12 11.70 0.34
N ALA A 33 22.62 11.00 1.35
CA ALA A 33 22.59 9.54 1.39
C ALA A 33 21.75 8.96 0.25
N ILE A 34 20.57 9.54 -0.01
CA ILE A 34 19.69 9.12 -1.11
C ILE A 34 20.35 9.38 -2.47
N CYS A 35 20.91 10.58 -2.68
CA CYS A 35 21.59 10.91 -3.91
C CYS A 35 22.83 10.01 -4.16
N ALA A 36 23.62 9.77 -3.13
CA ALA A 36 24.78 8.88 -3.21
C ALA A 36 24.36 7.44 -3.56
N ARG A 37 23.27 6.95 -2.95
CA ARG A 37 22.73 5.61 -3.26
C ARG A 37 22.25 5.50 -4.71
N ALA A 38 21.68 6.58 -5.27
CA ALA A 38 21.25 6.67 -6.66
C ALA A 38 22.42 6.91 -7.65
N GLY A 39 23.62 7.19 -7.18
CA GLY A 39 24.76 7.63 -8.02
C GLY A 39 24.54 9.01 -8.63
N LEU A 40 23.80 9.89 -7.96
CA LEU A 40 23.37 11.20 -8.47
C LEU A 40 23.78 12.34 -7.53
N THR A 41 23.75 13.56 -8.04
CA THR A 41 24.05 14.77 -7.26
C THR A 41 22.79 15.38 -6.66
N ARG A 42 22.92 16.23 -5.62
CA ARG A 42 21.81 17.05 -5.09
C ARG A 42 21.19 17.95 -6.18
N GLY A 43 22.00 18.45 -7.11
CA GLY A 43 21.50 19.24 -8.24
C GLY A 43 20.52 18.42 -9.10
N ALA A 44 20.86 17.18 -9.40
CA ALA A 44 19.97 16.27 -10.13
C ALA A 44 18.68 16.00 -9.34
N PHE A 45 18.76 15.84 -8.02
CA PHE A 45 17.56 15.69 -7.18
C PHE A 45 16.59 16.87 -7.34
N TYR A 46 17.08 18.11 -7.22
CA TYR A 46 16.24 19.31 -7.29
C TYR A 46 15.67 19.60 -8.67
N VAL A 47 16.15 18.97 -9.73
CA VAL A 47 15.50 18.98 -11.05
C VAL A 47 14.16 18.24 -11.02
N HIS A 48 14.00 17.23 -10.14
CA HIS A 48 12.83 16.35 -10.07
C HIS A 48 11.92 16.63 -8.88
N PHE A 49 12.49 17.05 -7.75
CA PHE A 49 11.77 17.22 -6.49
C PHE A 49 12.15 18.54 -5.84
N GLN A 50 11.16 19.44 -5.67
CA GLN A 50 11.39 20.76 -5.06
C GLN A 50 11.71 20.68 -3.57
N ALA A 51 11.18 19.65 -2.89
CA ALA A 51 11.32 19.44 -1.46
C ALA A 51 11.38 17.94 -1.12
N ARG A 52 11.96 17.64 0.04
CA ARG A 52 12.01 16.28 0.58
C ARG A 52 10.63 15.66 0.76
N GLU A 53 9.63 16.42 1.20
CA GLU A 53 8.26 15.91 1.38
C GLU A 53 7.65 15.39 0.09
N GLY A 54 7.73 16.15 -1.00
CA GLY A 54 7.26 15.71 -2.32
C GLY A 54 8.00 14.47 -2.82
N PHE A 55 9.28 14.33 -2.50
CA PHE A 55 10.03 13.11 -2.79
C PHE A 55 9.52 11.92 -1.98
N ILE A 56 9.31 12.07 -0.67
CA ILE A 56 8.76 11.01 0.18
C ILE A 56 7.38 10.58 -0.35
N VAL A 57 6.49 11.52 -0.70
CA VAL A 57 5.19 11.20 -1.32
C VAL A 57 5.37 10.38 -2.59
N ALA A 58 6.29 10.74 -3.47
CA ALA A 58 6.53 10.02 -4.71
C ALA A 58 7.11 8.60 -4.47
N VAL A 59 7.97 8.42 -3.47
CA VAL A 59 8.45 7.10 -3.04
C VAL A 59 7.29 6.27 -2.49
N MET A 60 6.42 6.85 -1.66
CA MET A 60 5.24 6.17 -1.15
C MET A 60 4.27 5.79 -2.27
N GLN A 61 4.07 6.66 -3.27
CA GLN A 61 3.27 6.35 -4.45
C GLN A 61 3.82 5.12 -5.17
N LYS A 62 5.12 5.08 -5.40
CA LYS A 62 5.77 3.92 -6.03
C LYS A 62 5.59 2.64 -5.20
N ALA A 63 5.75 2.71 -3.89
CA ALA A 63 5.60 1.58 -2.98
C ALA A 63 4.17 1.02 -2.97
N THR A 64 3.15 1.89 -2.99
CA THR A 64 1.75 1.49 -2.84
C THR A 64 1.04 1.18 -4.15
N GLN A 65 1.53 1.69 -5.29
CA GLN A 65 0.90 1.47 -6.60
C GLN A 65 0.87 -0.01 -6.97
N GLY A 66 1.98 -0.71 -6.80
CA GLY A 66 2.06 -2.15 -7.04
C GLY A 66 1.12 -2.96 -6.13
N PHE A 67 0.88 -2.50 -4.90
CA PHE A 67 -0.06 -3.14 -3.98
C PHE A 67 -1.51 -3.05 -4.47
N LEU A 68 -1.97 -1.84 -4.81
CA LEU A 68 -3.34 -1.66 -5.33
C LEU A 68 -3.56 -2.49 -6.60
N ASP A 69 -2.58 -2.51 -7.47
CA ASP A 69 -2.68 -3.22 -8.74
C ASP A 69 -2.62 -4.75 -8.56
N THR A 70 -1.80 -5.24 -7.64
CA THR A 70 -1.67 -6.69 -7.41
C THR A 70 -2.83 -7.26 -6.60
N VAL A 71 -3.28 -6.54 -5.55
CA VAL A 71 -4.28 -7.06 -4.60
C VAL A 71 -5.69 -6.66 -5.01
N LEU A 72 -5.87 -5.48 -5.63
CA LEU A 72 -7.17 -4.87 -5.87
C LEU A 72 -7.54 -4.67 -7.35
N LEU A 73 -6.68 -5.02 -8.30
CA LEU A 73 -7.04 -5.20 -9.70
C LEU A 73 -7.41 -6.67 -9.91
N GLY A 74 -8.68 -6.98 -9.99
CA GLY A 74 -9.12 -8.30 -10.45
C GLY A 74 -8.56 -8.60 -11.84
N THR A 75 -8.40 -9.88 -12.13
CA THR A 75 -8.16 -10.39 -13.49
C THR A 75 -9.28 -9.93 -14.44
N GLU A 76 -9.09 -10.06 -15.74
CA GLU A 76 -10.02 -9.63 -16.82
C GLU A 76 -11.51 -10.02 -16.67
N GLY A 77 -11.87 -10.82 -15.63
CA GLY A 77 -13.22 -11.24 -15.27
C GLY A 77 -13.91 -10.44 -14.16
N GLY A 78 -13.31 -9.35 -13.68
CA GLY A 78 -13.83 -8.56 -12.56
C GLY A 78 -13.12 -8.86 -11.24
N PHE A 79 -13.27 -7.94 -10.28
CA PHE A 79 -12.65 -8.05 -8.96
C PHE A 79 -13.32 -9.16 -8.12
N ASP A 80 -12.57 -10.17 -7.73
CA ASP A 80 -13.03 -11.22 -6.82
C ASP A 80 -12.49 -10.98 -5.41
N LEU A 81 -13.39 -10.81 -4.44
CA LEU A 81 -13.03 -10.54 -3.06
C LEU A 81 -12.26 -11.70 -2.42
N GLU A 82 -12.60 -12.95 -2.75
CA GLU A 82 -11.91 -14.13 -2.22
C GLU A 82 -10.45 -14.14 -2.69
N LEU A 83 -10.24 -13.87 -3.98
CA LEU A 83 -8.92 -13.78 -4.57
C LEU A 83 -8.09 -12.63 -3.98
N ALA A 84 -8.72 -11.47 -3.76
CA ALA A 84 -8.05 -10.32 -3.14
C ALA A 84 -7.62 -10.59 -1.69
N ILE A 85 -8.47 -11.24 -0.91
CA ILE A 85 -8.14 -11.64 0.47
C ILE A 85 -7.00 -12.66 0.47
N ALA A 86 -7.03 -13.64 -0.44
CA ALA A 86 -5.97 -14.64 -0.57
C ALA A 86 -4.64 -13.99 -1.02
N ALA A 87 -4.67 -13.08 -1.99
CA ALA A 87 -3.50 -12.34 -2.44
C ALA A 87 -2.91 -11.49 -1.31
N PHE A 88 -3.74 -10.77 -0.56
CA PHE A 88 -3.32 -10.02 0.62
C PHE A 88 -2.64 -10.93 1.66
N ALA A 89 -3.26 -12.05 2.02
CA ALA A 89 -2.70 -12.99 2.99
C ALA A 89 -1.34 -13.55 2.53
N THR A 90 -1.21 -13.86 1.22
CA THR A 90 0.06 -14.33 0.65
C THR A 90 1.14 -13.25 0.69
N MET A 91 0.80 -12.01 0.34
CA MET A 91 1.75 -10.89 0.38
C MET A 91 2.19 -10.59 1.80
N SER A 92 1.27 -10.51 2.74
CA SER A 92 1.58 -10.25 4.16
C SER A 92 2.43 -11.36 4.80
N SER A 93 2.33 -12.60 4.29
CA SER A 93 3.16 -13.72 4.75
C SER A 93 4.57 -13.73 4.14
N SER A 94 4.73 -13.16 2.95
CA SER A 94 5.98 -13.26 2.16
C SER A 94 6.92 -12.08 2.34
N THR A 95 6.44 -10.94 2.83
CA THR A 95 7.24 -9.73 3.00
C THR A 95 7.53 -9.46 4.47
N ARG A 96 8.77 -9.04 4.75
CA ARG A 96 9.23 -8.74 6.13
C ARG A 96 8.45 -7.58 6.78
N PHE A 97 7.78 -6.75 5.98
CA PHE A 97 7.10 -5.53 6.41
C PHE A 97 5.67 -5.42 5.83
N GLY A 98 5.08 -6.57 5.45
CA GLY A 98 3.69 -6.60 4.99
C GLY A 98 3.48 -6.19 3.52
N SER A 99 2.21 -6.00 3.19
CA SER A 99 1.74 -5.78 1.82
C SER A 99 2.05 -4.39 1.24
N PHE A 100 2.42 -3.40 2.09
CA PHE A 100 2.78 -2.05 1.64
C PHE A 100 4.25 -1.90 1.20
N GLY A 101 4.91 -3.02 0.89
CA GLY A 101 6.31 -3.01 0.48
C GLY A 101 7.27 -3.02 1.66
N GLN A 102 8.44 -2.41 1.48
CA GLN A 102 9.55 -2.51 2.43
C GLN A 102 9.49 -1.48 3.57
N ILE A 103 8.52 -0.55 3.57
CA ILE A 103 8.41 0.52 4.58
C ILE A 103 7.34 0.14 5.61
N PRO A 104 7.70 0.05 6.91
CA PRO A 104 6.77 -0.33 7.97
C PRO A 104 5.58 0.62 8.09
N PRO A 105 4.33 0.13 8.26
CA PRO A 105 3.12 0.94 8.37
C PRO A 105 3.17 2.01 9.47
N HIS A 106 3.78 1.73 10.62
CA HIS A 106 3.90 2.72 11.70
C HIS A 106 4.69 3.97 11.28
N GLN A 107 5.68 3.82 10.39
CA GLN A 107 6.46 4.95 9.88
C GLN A 107 5.63 5.85 8.96
N PHE A 108 4.73 5.28 8.16
CA PHE A 108 3.76 6.05 7.38
C PHE A 108 2.84 6.86 8.30
N LEU A 109 2.31 6.25 9.34
CA LEU A 109 1.43 6.94 10.29
C LEU A 109 2.17 8.06 11.03
N ALA A 110 3.40 7.81 11.47
CA ALA A 110 4.23 8.82 12.12
C ALA A 110 4.56 9.99 11.16
N ALA A 111 4.88 9.70 9.91
CA ALA A 111 5.11 10.73 8.90
C ALA A 111 3.83 11.54 8.58
N CYS A 112 2.66 10.89 8.50
CA CYS A 112 1.36 11.54 8.32
C CYS A 112 0.99 12.47 9.49
N ALA A 113 1.44 12.17 10.71
CA ALA A 113 1.22 13.04 11.86
C ALA A 113 1.95 14.39 11.73
N ARG A 114 3.11 14.40 11.04
CA ARG A 114 3.97 15.57 10.86
C ARG A 114 3.78 16.30 9.54
N SER A 115 3.30 15.63 8.49
CA SER A 115 3.13 16.21 7.15
C SER A 115 1.68 16.14 6.68
N ARG A 116 1.11 17.32 6.35
CA ARG A 116 -0.23 17.39 5.74
C ARG A 116 -0.28 16.80 4.34
N GLU A 117 0.82 16.88 3.60
CA GLU A 117 0.90 16.35 2.23
C GLU A 117 0.89 14.82 2.25
N LEU A 118 1.71 14.19 3.10
CA LEU A 118 1.73 12.77 3.30
C LEU A 118 0.39 12.24 3.83
N ARG A 119 -0.22 12.94 4.77
CA ARG A 119 -1.56 12.58 5.28
C ARG A 119 -2.60 12.59 4.17
N ARG A 120 -2.65 13.65 3.34
CA ARG A 120 -3.58 13.73 2.19
C ARG A 120 -3.37 12.58 1.23
N TYR A 121 -2.11 12.31 0.88
CA TYR A 121 -1.79 11.19 0.02
C TYR A 121 -2.29 9.87 0.60
N TYR A 122 -1.93 9.55 1.84
CA TYR A 122 -2.31 8.29 2.47
C TYR A 122 -3.82 8.13 2.65
N THR A 123 -4.52 9.22 2.99
CA THR A 123 -5.98 9.24 3.06
C THR A 123 -6.61 8.95 1.69
N SER A 124 -6.13 9.59 0.61
CA SER A 124 -6.61 9.30 -0.75
C SER A 124 -6.35 7.85 -1.16
N PHE A 125 -5.20 7.30 -0.80
CA PHE A 125 -4.89 5.89 -1.04
C PHE A 125 -5.89 4.95 -0.32
N LEU A 126 -6.20 5.22 0.96
CA LEU A 126 -7.19 4.44 1.71
C LEU A 126 -8.61 4.61 1.15
N GLU A 127 -8.98 5.79 0.67
CA GLU A 127 -10.26 6.04 0.00
C GLU A 127 -10.39 5.24 -1.31
N GLU A 128 -9.34 5.21 -2.12
CA GLU A 128 -9.33 4.41 -3.35
C GLU A 128 -9.40 2.90 -3.04
N ALA A 129 -8.63 2.42 -2.07
CA ALA A 129 -8.69 1.03 -1.63
C ALA A 129 -10.11 0.67 -1.15
N ARG A 130 -10.73 1.52 -0.32
CA ARG A 130 -12.10 1.35 0.14
C ARG A 130 -13.10 1.29 -1.03
N ALA A 131 -12.96 2.18 -2.00
CA ALA A 131 -13.84 2.22 -3.17
C ALA A 131 -13.74 0.92 -3.97
N ARG A 132 -12.53 0.40 -4.18
CA ARG A 132 -12.29 -0.88 -4.89
C ARG A 132 -12.90 -2.05 -4.13
N VAL A 133 -12.64 -2.17 -2.82
CA VAL A 133 -13.24 -3.22 -1.98
C VAL A 133 -14.77 -3.12 -1.95
N THR A 134 -15.33 -1.91 -1.86
CA THR A 134 -16.79 -1.71 -1.91
C THR A 134 -17.38 -2.23 -3.23
N ARG A 135 -16.74 -1.95 -4.37
CA ARG A 135 -17.17 -2.48 -5.67
C ARG A 135 -17.13 -4.00 -5.72
N ALA A 136 -16.08 -4.61 -5.15
CA ALA A 136 -15.95 -6.05 -5.06
C ALA A 136 -17.07 -6.71 -4.23
N VAL A 137 -17.34 -6.15 -3.06
CA VAL A 137 -18.43 -6.63 -2.21
C VAL A 137 -19.77 -6.56 -2.94
N ARG A 138 -20.07 -5.44 -3.61
CA ARG A 138 -21.30 -5.29 -4.41
C ARG A 138 -21.41 -6.32 -5.53
N ALA A 139 -20.33 -6.50 -6.30
CA ALA A 139 -20.31 -7.51 -7.36
C ALA A 139 -20.54 -8.93 -6.81
N GLY A 140 -19.99 -9.25 -5.64
CA GLY A 140 -20.24 -10.51 -4.94
C GLY A 140 -21.71 -10.66 -4.48
N GLN A 141 -22.33 -9.58 -4.02
CA GLN A 141 -23.74 -9.52 -3.62
C GLN A 141 -24.67 -9.68 -4.82
N GLU A 142 -24.42 -8.96 -5.91
CA GLU A 142 -25.16 -9.05 -7.16
C GLU A 142 -25.09 -10.46 -7.78
N ALA A 143 -23.95 -11.12 -7.63
CA ALA A 143 -23.73 -12.50 -8.07
C ALA A 143 -24.29 -13.56 -7.09
N GLY A 144 -24.94 -13.15 -5.99
CA GLY A 144 -25.48 -14.06 -4.98
C GLY A 144 -24.44 -14.83 -4.15
N ARG A 145 -23.15 -14.47 -4.24
CA ARG A 145 -22.06 -15.11 -3.47
C ARG A 145 -21.93 -14.53 -2.07
N LEU A 146 -22.20 -13.25 -1.93
CA LEU A 146 -22.13 -12.53 -0.65
C LEU A 146 -23.51 -12.11 -0.16
N ARG A 147 -23.63 -11.93 1.15
CA ARG A 147 -24.85 -11.51 1.84
C ARG A 147 -25.28 -10.13 1.37
N ALA A 148 -26.51 -10.02 0.87
CA ALA A 148 -27.10 -8.75 0.42
C ALA A 148 -27.60 -7.86 1.59
N ASP A 149 -27.75 -8.42 2.81
CA ASP A 149 -28.19 -7.71 4.01
C ASP A 149 -27.08 -6.93 4.71
N VAL A 150 -25.83 -7.01 4.22
CA VAL A 150 -24.69 -6.27 4.75
C VAL A 150 -24.40 -5.05 3.87
N ASP A 151 -24.30 -3.87 4.48
CA ASP A 151 -23.88 -2.66 3.74
C ASP A 151 -22.47 -2.83 3.17
N SER A 152 -22.35 -2.70 1.85
CA SER A 152 -21.09 -2.96 1.14
C SER A 152 -19.96 -2.02 1.54
N LYS A 153 -20.25 -0.76 1.92
CA LYS A 153 -19.27 0.21 2.36
C LYS A 153 -18.81 -0.06 3.79
N ALA A 154 -19.73 -0.48 4.66
CA ALA A 154 -19.41 -0.91 6.02
C ALA A 154 -18.54 -2.18 6.00
N ALA A 155 -18.87 -3.16 5.15
CA ALA A 155 -18.04 -4.35 4.95
C ALA A 155 -16.63 -3.97 4.47
N ALA A 156 -16.52 -3.08 3.49
CA ALA A 156 -15.23 -2.59 2.99
C ALA A 156 -14.40 -1.90 4.09
N ASN A 157 -15.03 -1.10 4.95
CA ASN A 157 -14.33 -0.47 6.07
C ASN A 157 -13.78 -1.52 7.05
N LEU A 158 -14.54 -2.56 7.38
CA LEU A 158 -14.09 -3.64 8.27
C LEU A 158 -12.95 -4.45 7.64
N ILE A 159 -13.03 -4.77 6.35
CA ILE A 159 -11.98 -5.47 5.62
C ILE A 159 -10.67 -4.67 5.64
N LEU A 160 -10.72 -3.37 5.36
CA LEU A 160 -9.54 -2.51 5.41
C LEU A 160 -8.99 -2.36 6.82
N ALA A 161 -9.85 -2.22 7.83
CA ALA A 161 -9.42 -2.15 9.22
C ALA A 161 -8.74 -3.46 9.67
N ALA A 162 -9.27 -4.62 9.26
CA ALA A 162 -8.65 -5.91 9.51
C ALA A 162 -7.29 -6.03 8.82
N ALA A 163 -7.18 -5.61 7.55
CA ALA A 163 -5.92 -5.61 6.81
C ALA A 163 -4.85 -4.74 7.50
N LEU A 164 -5.19 -3.51 7.87
CA LEU A 164 -4.27 -2.63 8.61
C LEU A 164 -3.89 -3.21 9.97
N GLY A 165 -4.85 -3.84 10.66
CA GLY A 165 -4.59 -4.52 11.94
C GLY A 165 -3.61 -5.69 11.80
N VAL A 166 -3.75 -6.50 10.76
CA VAL A 166 -2.82 -7.59 10.44
C VAL A 166 -1.40 -7.06 10.22
N GLU A 167 -1.24 -5.99 9.43
CA GLU A 167 0.06 -5.37 9.19
C GLU A 167 0.71 -4.86 10.49
N MET A 168 -0.07 -4.20 11.36
CA MET A 168 0.41 -3.72 12.65
C MET A 168 0.82 -4.86 13.59
N MET A 169 0.05 -5.95 13.61
CA MET A 169 0.39 -7.15 14.38
C MET A 169 1.68 -7.81 13.86
N GLY A 170 1.84 -7.85 12.53
CA GLY A 170 3.05 -8.36 11.90
C GLY A 170 4.32 -7.59 12.30
N GLU A 171 4.26 -6.27 12.41
CA GLU A 171 5.37 -5.44 12.90
C GLU A 171 5.77 -5.79 14.36
N LEU A 172 4.81 -6.16 15.18
CA LEU A 172 5.04 -6.59 16.54
C LEU A 172 5.48 -8.06 16.67
N HIS A 173 5.64 -8.77 15.55
CA HIS A 173 5.88 -10.21 15.50
C HIS A 173 4.81 -11.01 16.27
N PHE A 174 3.60 -10.43 16.38
CA PHE A 174 2.46 -11.12 16.97
C PHE A 174 1.94 -12.19 16.01
N PRO A 175 1.79 -13.44 16.45
CA PRO A 175 1.35 -14.51 15.59
C PRO A 175 -0.10 -14.29 15.14
N VAL A 176 -0.32 -14.20 13.82
CA VAL A 176 -1.63 -14.08 13.20
C VAL A 176 -1.88 -15.28 12.29
N ASP A 177 -2.96 -16.00 12.53
CA ASP A 177 -3.44 -17.04 11.60
C ASP A 177 -4.15 -16.37 10.41
N LEU A 178 -3.36 -15.96 9.42
CA LEU A 178 -3.88 -15.30 8.21
C LEU A 178 -4.85 -16.20 7.42
N PRO A 179 -4.56 -17.49 7.16
CA PRO A 179 -5.49 -18.36 6.46
C PRO A 179 -6.81 -18.55 7.23
N GLY A 180 -6.75 -18.80 8.53
CA GLY A 180 -7.91 -18.96 9.37
C GLY A 180 -8.74 -17.68 9.47
N GLY A 181 -8.09 -16.53 9.63
CA GLY A 181 -8.74 -15.22 9.64
C GLY A 181 -9.44 -14.90 8.32
N ALA A 182 -8.78 -15.16 7.18
CA ALA A 182 -9.36 -14.99 5.85
C ALA A 182 -10.59 -15.89 5.66
N ALA A 183 -10.50 -17.17 6.03
CA ALA A 183 -11.62 -18.12 5.94
C ALA A 183 -12.81 -17.70 6.84
N ALA A 184 -12.54 -17.22 8.04
CA ALA A 184 -13.57 -16.71 8.96
C ALA A 184 -14.27 -15.48 8.38
N LEU A 185 -13.49 -14.49 7.86
CA LEU A 185 -14.04 -13.30 7.22
C LEU A 185 -14.95 -13.65 6.04
N LEU A 186 -14.50 -14.54 5.15
CA LEU A 186 -15.28 -14.99 4.01
C LEU A 186 -16.57 -15.72 4.46
N THR A 187 -16.49 -16.56 5.49
CA THR A 187 -17.66 -17.26 6.05
C THR A 187 -18.71 -16.28 6.58
N LEU A 188 -18.29 -15.18 7.21
CA LEU A 188 -19.19 -14.14 7.71
C LEU A 188 -19.88 -13.35 6.59
N LEU A 189 -19.22 -13.22 5.44
CA LEU A 189 -19.72 -12.46 4.29
C LEU A 189 -20.48 -13.30 3.26
N ARG A 190 -20.35 -14.63 3.27
CA ARG A 190 -21.05 -15.52 2.31
C ARG A 190 -22.56 -15.47 2.46
N ALA A 191 -23.25 -15.57 1.33
CA ALA A 191 -24.69 -15.83 1.30
C ALA A 191 -24.99 -17.20 1.96
N LYS A 192 -26.10 -17.27 2.66
CA LYS A 192 -26.57 -18.52 3.27
C LYS A 192 -27.29 -19.39 2.24
#